data_5f8822039a65530d267dff4d2c865084
#
_entry.id   5f8822039a65530d267dff4d2c865084
#
_cell.length_a   1.000
_cell.length_b   1.000
_cell.length_c   1.000
_cell.angle_alpha   90.00
_cell.angle_beta   90.00
_cell.angle_gamma   90.00
#
_symmetry.space_group_name_H-M   'P 1'
#
loop_
_entity.id
_entity.type
_entity.pdbx_description
1 polymer ?
#
loop_
_entity_poly.entity_id
_entity_poly.type
_entity_poly.pdbx_seq_one_letter_code
_entity_poly.pdbx_strand_id
1 'polypeptide(L)'
;MIRANPILGVGLGAYETAFPIYSESDGSLRVPQAHNEYLQVAADAGIFGVLIALWFIVAIFRTVSRGVRSRDPLLAGIALGSGGGIFAMLVHSMFDFNLQIPSNALLFLLLVAVASNVAAAVPNEKLAREQVSDKLQFVAG
;
A
#
# COMPACT_ATOMS: atom_id res chain seq x y z
N MET A 1 -18.88 15.90 -0.04
CA MET A 1 -18.79 14.43 -0.22
C MET A 1 -18.39 13.74 1.09
N ILE A 2 -17.14 13.82 1.56
CA ILE A 2 -16.64 13.08 2.75
C ILE A 2 -17.49 13.35 4.00
N ARG A 3 -17.81 14.61 4.30
CA ARG A 3 -18.65 14.97 5.47
C ARG A 3 -20.09 14.47 5.38
N ALA A 4 -20.63 14.30 4.17
CA ALA A 4 -22.00 13.82 3.96
C ALA A 4 -22.08 12.29 4.03
N ASN A 5 -21.00 11.59 3.66
CA ASN A 5 -20.95 10.13 3.62
C ASN A 5 -19.69 9.58 4.29
N PRO A 6 -19.50 9.82 5.61
CA PRO A 6 -18.21 9.56 6.26
C PRO A 6 -17.88 8.08 6.43
N ILE A 7 -18.89 7.20 6.45
CA ILE A 7 -18.70 5.77 6.77
C ILE A 7 -18.39 4.96 5.51
N LEU A 8 -19.25 5.01 4.52
CA LEU A 8 -19.18 4.19 3.29
C LEU A 8 -18.74 4.96 2.05
N GLY A 9 -18.58 6.30 2.16
CA GLY A 9 -18.33 7.15 1.01
C GLY A 9 -19.55 7.24 0.08
N VAL A 10 -19.32 7.71 -1.14
CA VAL A 10 -20.34 7.84 -2.19
C VAL A 10 -20.43 6.61 -3.11
N GLY A 11 -19.50 5.66 -2.94
CA GLY A 11 -19.35 4.47 -3.76
C GLY A 11 -18.01 4.45 -4.51
N LEU A 12 -17.43 3.25 -4.64
CA LEU A 12 -16.14 3.07 -5.33
C LEU A 12 -16.26 3.52 -6.80
N GLY A 13 -15.39 4.46 -7.20
CA GLY A 13 -15.39 5.03 -8.54
C GLY A 13 -16.54 5.99 -8.85
N ALA A 14 -17.35 6.35 -7.85
CA ALA A 14 -18.49 7.26 -8.03
C ALA A 14 -18.11 8.75 -7.90
N TYR A 15 -16.84 9.07 -7.66
CA TYR A 15 -16.39 10.45 -7.44
C TYR A 15 -16.85 11.41 -8.54
N GLU A 16 -16.57 11.10 -9.82
CA GLU A 16 -16.93 11.95 -10.96
C GLU A 16 -18.45 12.20 -11.03
N THR A 17 -19.23 11.15 -10.79
CA THR A 17 -20.70 11.21 -10.90
C THR A 17 -21.33 11.93 -9.70
N ALA A 18 -20.76 11.76 -8.52
CA ALA A 18 -21.26 12.37 -7.29
C ALA A 18 -20.76 13.81 -7.09
N PHE A 19 -19.60 14.18 -7.64
CA PHE A 19 -18.97 15.49 -7.40
C PHE A 19 -19.89 16.68 -7.71
N PRO A 20 -20.66 16.71 -8.83
CA PRO A 20 -21.55 17.83 -9.13
C PRO A 20 -22.63 18.10 -8.06
N ILE A 21 -23.05 17.05 -7.32
CA ILE A 21 -24.08 17.18 -6.26
C ILE A 21 -23.52 17.98 -5.07
N TYR A 22 -22.20 17.95 -4.86
CA TYR A 22 -21.50 18.56 -3.72
C TYR A 22 -20.68 19.79 -4.10
N SER A 23 -20.64 20.13 -5.37
CA SER A 23 -19.93 21.30 -5.91
C SER A 23 -20.90 22.47 -6.03
N GLU A 24 -20.44 23.67 -5.66
CA GLU A 24 -21.16 24.92 -5.90
C GLU A 24 -21.02 25.43 -7.34
N SER A 25 -20.34 24.65 -8.22
CA SER A 25 -20.19 25.00 -9.63
C SER A 25 -21.50 24.79 -10.40
N ASP A 26 -21.67 25.54 -11.46
CA ASP A 26 -22.83 25.47 -12.37
C ASP A 26 -22.93 24.14 -13.18
N GLY A 27 -22.09 23.14 -12.86
CA GLY A 27 -22.04 21.85 -13.54
C GLY A 27 -21.27 21.87 -14.87
N SER A 28 -20.69 23.00 -15.26
CA SER A 28 -19.91 23.13 -16.49
C SER A 28 -18.53 22.47 -16.41
N LEU A 29 -18.01 22.29 -15.19
CA LEU A 29 -16.71 21.69 -14.94
C LEU A 29 -16.84 20.21 -14.57
N ARG A 30 -16.34 19.33 -15.43
CA ARG A 30 -16.11 17.91 -15.08
C ARG A 30 -14.82 17.79 -14.28
N VAL A 31 -14.92 17.28 -13.05
CA VAL A 31 -13.80 16.98 -12.20
C VAL A 31 -13.76 15.46 -11.97
N PRO A 32 -13.05 14.72 -12.82
CA PRO A 32 -13.07 13.25 -12.78
C PRO A 32 -12.41 12.68 -11.55
N GLN A 33 -11.46 13.41 -10.95
CA GLN A 33 -10.63 12.92 -9.83
C GLN A 33 -10.23 14.05 -8.88
N ALA A 34 -9.94 13.68 -7.62
CA ALA A 34 -9.65 14.63 -6.56
C ALA A 34 -8.20 15.20 -6.59
N HIS A 35 -7.32 14.79 -7.53
CA HIS A 35 -5.88 15.10 -7.52
C HIS A 35 -5.18 14.80 -6.17
N ASN A 36 -5.73 13.87 -5.43
CA ASN A 36 -5.21 13.36 -4.16
C ASN A 36 -5.88 12.01 -3.89
N GLU A 37 -5.12 10.92 -4.01
CA GLU A 37 -5.63 9.55 -3.86
C GLU A 37 -6.26 9.30 -2.48
N TYR A 38 -5.69 9.88 -1.42
CA TYR A 38 -6.19 9.66 -0.06
C TYR A 38 -7.56 10.33 0.13
N LEU A 39 -7.73 11.52 -0.41
CA LEU A 39 -9.03 12.21 -0.40
C LEU A 39 -10.04 11.49 -1.28
N GLN A 40 -9.60 10.94 -2.40
CA GLN A 40 -10.48 10.16 -3.28
C GLN A 40 -10.95 8.88 -2.60
N VAL A 41 -10.05 8.11 -1.98
CA VAL A 41 -10.41 6.92 -1.20
C VAL A 41 -11.39 7.29 -0.07
N ALA A 42 -11.16 8.41 0.63
CA ALA A 42 -12.06 8.87 1.67
C ALA A 42 -13.43 9.30 1.13
N ALA A 43 -13.49 9.89 -0.08
CA ALA A 43 -14.75 10.27 -0.70
C ALA A 43 -15.51 9.05 -1.23
N ASP A 44 -14.83 8.11 -1.89
CA ASP A 44 -15.42 6.96 -2.54
C ASP A 44 -15.82 5.85 -1.55
N ALA A 45 -14.96 5.55 -0.56
CA ALA A 45 -15.10 4.40 0.34
C ALA A 45 -15.21 4.76 1.84
N GLY A 46 -15.21 6.06 2.17
CA GLY A 46 -15.34 6.54 3.53
C GLY A 46 -14.23 6.06 4.45
N ILE A 47 -14.53 6.00 5.76
CA ILE A 47 -13.55 5.60 6.78
C ILE A 47 -13.07 4.15 6.60
N PHE A 48 -13.94 3.25 6.12
CA PHE A 48 -13.55 1.86 5.88
C PHE A 48 -12.48 1.77 4.79
N GLY A 49 -12.63 2.51 3.68
CA GLY A 49 -11.62 2.57 2.63
C GLY A 49 -10.28 3.12 3.15
N VAL A 50 -10.33 4.18 3.95
CA VAL A 50 -9.13 4.78 4.56
C VAL A 50 -8.42 3.79 5.49
N LEU A 51 -9.17 3.06 6.34
CA LEU A 51 -8.58 2.07 7.25
C LEU A 51 -7.95 0.90 6.50
N ILE A 52 -8.59 0.41 5.44
CA ILE A 52 -8.04 -0.66 4.58
C ILE A 52 -6.76 -0.18 3.88
N ALA A 53 -6.77 1.03 3.31
CA ALA A 53 -5.61 1.61 2.66
C ALA A 53 -4.44 1.78 3.64
N LEU A 54 -4.71 2.29 4.84
CA LEU A 54 -3.69 2.44 5.89
C LEU A 54 -3.13 1.09 6.34
N TRP A 55 -4.00 0.10 6.57
CA TRP A 55 -3.58 -1.26 6.89
C TRP A 55 -2.67 -1.84 5.79
N PHE A 56 -3.04 -1.67 4.53
CA PHE A 56 -2.27 -2.13 3.38
C PHE A 56 -0.89 -1.46 3.32
N ILE A 57 -0.82 -0.13 3.49
CA ILE A 57 0.45 0.62 3.54
C ILE A 57 1.34 0.11 4.68
N VAL A 58 0.79 -0.09 5.87
CA VAL A 58 1.52 -0.62 7.02
C VAL A 58 2.04 -2.04 6.72
N ALA A 59 1.21 -2.90 6.11
CA ALA A 59 1.62 -4.25 5.72
C ALA A 59 2.79 -4.24 4.72
N ILE A 60 2.73 -3.37 3.71
CA ILE A 60 3.82 -3.20 2.74
C ILE A 60 5.12 -2.78 3.45
N PHE A 61 5.09 -1.75 4.30
CA PHE A 61 6.31 -1.29 4.96
C PHE A 61 6.86 -2.29 5.96
N ARG A 62 6.02 -3.10 6.60
CA ARG A 62 6.48 -4.25 7.41
C ARG A 62 7.20 -5.29 6.55
N THR A 63 6.68 -5.56 5.37
CA THR A 63 7.28 -6.48 4.39
C THR A 63 8.63 -5.95 3.90
N VAL A 64 8.70 -4.69 3.47
CA VAL A 64 9.95 -4.01 3.08
C VAL A 64 10.97 -4.06 4.21
N SER A 65 10.55 -3.72 5.44
CA SER A 65 11.43 -3.72 6.61
C SER A 65 12.03 -5.11 6.92
N ARG A 66 11.28 -6.18 6.64
CA ARG A 66 11.80 -7.55 6.76
C ARG A 66 12.90 -7.80 5.72
N GLY A 67 12.68 -7.42 4.46
CA GLY A 67 13.66 -7.56 3.39
C GLY A 67 14.94 -6.75 3.65
N VAL A 68 14.82 -5.50 4.10
CA VAL A 68 15.96 -4.62 4.43
C VAL A 68 16.84 -5.18 5.56
N ARG A 69 16.26 -5.98 6.47
CA ARG A 69 17.00 -6.65 7.55
C ARG A 69 17.68 -7.95 7.13
N SER A 70 17.64 -8.30 5.84
CA SER A 70 18.36 -9.46 5.32
C SER A 70 19.86 -9.33 5.57
N ARG A 71 20.51 -10.47 5.88
CA ARG A 71 21.98 -10.55 5.95
C ARG A 71 22.63 -10.57 4.56
N ASP A 72 21.86 -10.89 3.53
CA ASP A 72 22.30 -10.81 2.13
C ASP A 72 22.21 -9.35 1.64
N PRO A 73 23.35 -8.72 1.29
CA PRO A 73 23.35 -7.33 0.84
C PRO A 73 22.54 -7.09 -0.44
N LEU A 74 22.44 -8.10 -1.33
CA LEU A 74 21.66 -8.00 -2.55
C LEU A 74 20.16 -7.95 -2.23
N LEU A 75 19.68 -8.86 -1.38
CA LEU A 75 18.28 -8.86 -0.96
C LEU A 75 17.91 -7.58 -0.20
N ALA A 76 18.79 -7.13 0.71
CA ALA A 76 18.59 -5.88 1.44
C ALA A 76 18.54 -4.67 0.49
N GLY A 77 19.42 -4.62 -0.52
CA GLY A 77 19.45 -3.57 -1.53
C GLY A 77 18.18 -3.55 -2.41
N ILE A 78 17.69 -4.72 -2.85
CA ILE A 78 16.45 -4.84 -3.62
C ILE A 78 15.24 -4.39 -2.78
N ALA A 79 15.17 -4.81 -1.50
CA ALA A 79 14.12 -4.39 -0.59
C ALA A 79 14.12 -2.86 -0.36
N LEU A 80 15.29 -2.27 -0.19
CA LEU A 80 15.44 -0.83 0.00
C LEU A 80 15.03 -0.07 -1.25
N GLY A 81 15.47 -0.52 -2.43
CA GLY A 81 15.12 0.11 -3.72
C GLY A 81 13.62 0.04 -4.02
N SER A 82 13.01 -1.15 -3.87
CA SER A 82 11.57 -1.31 -4.06
C SER A 82 10.76 -0.52 -3.03
N GLY A 83 11.20 -0.51 -1.76
CA GLY A 83 10.57 0.30 -0.70
C GLY A 83 10.65 1.79 -0.95
N GLY A 84 11.80 2.29 -1.45
CA GLY A 84 11.98 3.68 -1.86
C GLY A 84 11.06 4.07 -3.02
N GLY A 85 10.93 3.20 -4.04
CA GLY A 85 10.00 3.41 -5.14
C GLY A 85 8.53 3.45 -4.69
N ILE A 86 8.13 2.52 -3.83
CA ILE A 86 6.79 2.51 -3.23
C ILE A 86 6.53 3.80 -2.44
N PHE A 87 7.48 4.20 -1.60
CA PHE A 87 7.38 5.43 -0.82
C PHE A 87 7.23 6.66 -1.71
N ALA A 88 8.04 6.78 -2.76
CA ALA A 88 7.96 7.89 -3.71
C ALA A 88 6.58 7.96 -4.38
N MET A 89 6.02 6.81 -4.80
CA MET A 89 4.68 6.76 -5.39
C MET A 89 3.59 7.15 -4.39
N LEU A 90 3.69 6.72 -3.14
CA LEU A 90 2.73 7.10 -2.09
C LEU A 90 2.81 8.61 -1.78
N VAL A 91 4.01 9.20 -1.76
CA VAL A 91 4.16 10.66 -1.60
C VAL A 91 3.56 11.39 -2.80
N HIS A 92 3.83 10.91 -4.03
CA HIS A 92 3.26 11.50 -5.24
C HIS A 92 1.72 11.46 -5.24
N SER A 93 1.12 10.38 -4.73
CA SER A 93 -0.34 10.22 -4.58
C SER A 93 -1.01 11.24 -3.64
N MET A 94 -0.23 12.02 -2.87
CA MET A 94 -0.76 13.17 -2.10
C MET A 94 -1.12 14.37 -2.99
N PHE A 95 -0.55 14.44 -4.19
CA PHE A 95 -0.65 15.62 -5.05
C PHE A 95 -1.30 15.30 -6.41
N ASP A 96 -1.52 14.02 -6.72
CA ASP A 96 -2.10 13.60 -7.99
C ASP A 96 -2.80 12.24 -7.87
N PHE A 97 -3.58 11.84 -8.93
CA PHE A 97 -4.27 10.55 -9.07
C PHE A 97 -3.37 9.46 -9.70
N ASN A 98 -2.16 9.36 -9.20
CA ASN A 98 -1.07 8.57 -9.78
C ASN A 98 -1.41 7.07 -9.91
N LEU A 99 -2.07 6.48 -8.90
CA LEU A 99 -2.41 5.05 -8.88
C LEU A 99 -3.65 4.70 -9.71
N GLN A 100 -4.39 5.70 -10.22
CA GLN A 100 -5.49 5.48 -11.16
C GLN A 100 -5.01 5.36 -12.60
N ILE A 101 -3.74 5.70 -12.87
CA ILE A 101 -3.09 5.48 -14.15
C ILE A 101 -2.63 4.01 -14.22
N PRO A 102 -3.15 3.17 -15.16
CA PRO A 102 -2.89 1.73 -15.16
C PRO A 102 -1.41 1.34 -15.18
N SER A 103 -0.57 2.09 -15.90
CA SER A 103 0.88 1.85 -15.95
C SER A 103 1.55 2.06 -14.59
N ASN A 104 1.14 3.10 -13.86
CA ASN A 104 1.68 3.42 -12.55
C ASN A 104 1.17 2.45 -11.48
N ALA A 105 -0.10 2.06 -11.55
CA ALA A 105 -0.66 1.00 -10.70
C ALA A 105 0.09 -0.33 -10.90
N LEU A 106 0.37 -0.70 -12.16
CA LEU A 106 1.15 -1.90 -12.47
C LEU A 106 2.57 -1.80 -11.89
N LEU A 107 3.24 -0.66 -12.07
CA LEU A 107 4.58 -0.44 -11.50
C LEU A 107 4.55 -0.56 -9.97
N PHE A 108 3.55 0.05 -9.31
CA PHE A 108 3.37 -0.07 -7.87
C PHE A 108 3.21 -1.54 -7.43
N LEU A 109 2.35 -2.31 -8.11
CA LEU A 109 2.15 -3.72 -7.82
C LEU A 109 3.41 -4.56 -8.05
N LEU A 110 4.20 -4.25 -9.10
CA LEU A 110 5.49 -4.90 -9.35
C LEU A 110 6.49 -4.63 -8.21
N LEU A 111 6.59 -3.40 -7.74
CA LEU A 111 7.45 -3.06 -6.61
C LEU A 111 7.02 -3.77 -5.32
N VAL A 112 5.71 -3.85 -5.05
CA VAL A 112 5.15 -4.60 -3.91
C VAL A 112 5.45 -6.09 -4.05
N ALA A 113 5.30 -6.67 -5.24
CA ALA A 113 5.61 -8.07 -5.52
C ALA A 113 7.10 -8.37 -5.30
N VAL A 114 8.00 -7.50 -5.79
CA VAL A 114 9.45 -7.63 -5.57
C VAL A 114 9.77 -7.59 -4.09
N ALA A 115 9.28 -6.59 -3.35
CA ALA A 115 9.48 -6.47 -1.90
C ALA A 115 8.97 -7.72 -1.15
N SER A 116 7.82 -8.26 -1.56
CA SER A 116 7.20 -9.44 -0.94
C SER A 116 8.02 -10.71 -1.19
N ASN A 117 8.52 -10.91 -2.40
CA ASN A 117 9.38 -12.05 -2.75
C ASN A 117 10.70 -11.98 -1.97
N VAL A 118 11.33 -10.81 -1.89
CA VAL A 118 12.54 -10.61 -1.09
C VAL A 118 12.28 -10.93 0.37
N ALA A 119 11.20 -10.42 0.95
CA ALA A 119 10.85 -10.68 2.34
C ALA A 119 10.57 -12.17 2.62
N ALA A 120 10.01 -12.90 1.65
CA ALA A 120 9.78 -14.33 1.75
C ALA A 120 11.09 -15.13 1.67
N ALA A 121 12.08 -14.64 0.93
CA ALA A 121 13.41 -15.27 0.83
C ALA A 121 14.28 -15.08 2.11
N VAL A 122 13.93 -14.12 2.99
CA VAL A 122 14.64 -13.91 4.25
C VAL A 122 14.27 -15.02 5.25
N PRO A 123 15.23 -15.82 5.75
CA PRO A 123 14.96 -16.89 6.69
C PRO A 123 14.29 -16.37 7.96
N ASN A 124 13.30 -17.10 8.44
CA ASN A 124 12.69 -16.81 9.74
C ASN A 124 13.58 -17.32 10.88
N GLU A 125 14.34 -16.42 11.51
CA GLU A 125 15.29 -16.77 12.57
C GLU A 125 14.64 -17.50 13.76
N LYS A 126 13.33 -17.29 14.01
CA LYS A 126 12.60 -18.02 15.06
C LYS A 126 12.48 -19.50 14.71
N LEU A 127 12.03 -19.81 13.49
CA LEU A 127 11.90 -21.19 13.02
C LEU A 127 13.27 -21.89 12.93
N ALA A 128 14.30 -21.17 12.49
CA ALA A 128 15.66 -21.72 12.48
C ALA A 128 16.18 -22.06 13.88
N ARG A 129 15.91 -21.22 14.88
CA ARG A 129 16.30 -21.48 16.29
C ARG A 129 15.51 -22.65 16.89
N GLU A 130 14.21 -22.75 16.63
CA GLU A 130 13.38 -23.87 17.08
C GLU A 130 13.90 -25.19 16.51
N GLN A 131 14.16 -25.25 15.20
CA GLN A 131 14.72 -26.44 14.55
C GLN A 131 16.09 -26.86 15.11
N VAL A 132 16.94 -25.90 15.44
CA VAL A 132 18.23 -26.20 16.08
C VAL A 132 18.04 -26.71 17.49
N SER A 133 17.13 -26.12 18.27
CA SER A 133 16.79 -26.56 19.61
C SER A 133 16.27 -28.01 19.63
N ASP A 134 15.31 -28.32 18.74
CA ASP A 134 14.73 -29.65 18.63
C ASP A 134 15.77 -30.71 18.24
N LYS A 135 16.67 -30.37 17.30
CA LYS A 135 17.79 -31.27 16.93
C LYS A 135 18.74 -31.52 18.08
N LEU A 136 19.06 -30.49 18.87
CA LEU A 136 19.96 -30.64 20.03
C LEU A 136 19.31 -31.51 21.11
N GLN A 137 18.02 -31.38 21.36
CA GLN A 137 17.28 -32.25 22.29
C GLN A 137 17.25 -33.70 21.84
N PHE A 138 17.04 -33.93 20.53
CA PHE A 138 17.07 -35.31 19.97
C PHE A 138 18.43 -35.98 20.06
N VAL A 139 19.53 -35.24 19.96
CA VAL A 139 20.90 -35.78 20.07
C VAL A 139 21.33 -36.01 21.51
N ALA A 140 20.73 -35.26 22.45
CA ALA A 140 21.08 -35.33 23.88
C ALA A 140 20.28 -36.37 24.70
N GLY A 141 19.24 -36.98 24.15
CA GLY A 141 18.39 -38.03 24.75
C GLY A 141 18.62 -39.37 24.12
#